data_7d3752607f7a6a040c09bcab84b330b5
#
_entry.id   7d3752607f7a6a040c09bcab84b330b5
#
_cell.length_a   1.000
_cell.length_b   1.000
_cell.length_c   1.000
_cell.angle_alpha   90.00
_cell.angle_beta   90.00
_cell.angle_gamma   90.00
#
_symmetry.space_group_name_H-M   'P 1'
#
loop_
_entity.id
_entity.type
_entity.pdbx_description
1 polymer ?
#
loop_
_entity_poly.entity_id
_entity_poly.type
_entity_poly.pdbx_seq_one_letter_code
_entity_poly.pdbx_strand_id
1 'polypeptide(L)'
;MFDILIRGGSVADGTGRPAFAADVAVSGGRIAAVGDLRGASAAQVWDASGKTVTPGFIDIHRHADAALLRPGFGAAELCQGLTTIVNGNCGLSAAPFGGAHGDAIRDYLRPITGAIPPELVTDTLAGYFACLPALPVNVGMLAGAGVLRADVAGYELEHLADGHYRALHRQLERALADGALGVSLGLGYAPECFYTTRELIRALAPIAGQNIPLTVHMRQEGGGVCQSVEEMLLVARELRIPLHISHLKAMGRDNWGKKIPQALSMLQRAKDEGMDVGCDVYPYTAGSTQLLHILPPEFLEGGMDAVVRRLADPAQRQTLAHRIEDGGGFDDIAKLAGWDGIFLSSLHCPEDEQFLGKSIAEEAAMEHKSPLDSCCDLLIREHCQVTMIDFMAAEEDIAAILRSPLSCLISDATYPTEGMPHPRVYGSCTRLLQHFVGEKGVLSLEEGVRKLTLEPARALRLPGKGVIAEGADADLCVFDPAALSERGTYQQPCRTAEGMTAVFVGGQLAVENGQLTGVKNGRIIRR
;
A
#
# COMPACT_ATOMS: atom_id res chain seq x y z
N MET A 1 23.41 -3.48 -32.68
CA MET A 1 22.04 -4.04 -32.83
C MET A 1 21.45 -4.09 -31.45
N PHE A 2 20.30 -3.45 -31.21
CA PHE A 2 19.61 -3.47 -29.92
C PHE A 2 18.80 -4.76 -29.74
N ASP A 3 18.38 -5.06 -28.50
CA ASP A 3 17.49 -6.20 -28.24
C ASP A 3 16.06 -5.84 -28.68
N ILE A 4 15.59 -4.67 -28.27
CA ILE A 4 14.26 -4.16 -28.60
C ILE A 4 14.36 -2.71 -29.08
N LEU A 5 13.50 -2.35 -30.05
CA LEU A 5 13.29 -0.98 -30.49
C LEU A 5 11.79 -0.67 -30.52
N ILE A 6 11.35 0.24 -29.67
CA ILE A 6 9.97 0.76 -29.64
C ILE A 6 9.96 2.02 -30.49
N ARG A 7 9.20 2.03 -31.61
CA ARG A 7 9.21 3.07 -32.63
C ARG A 7 7.95 3.92 -32.64
N GLY A 8 8.13 5.21 -32.93
CA GLY A 8 7.06 6.13 -33.33
C GLY A 8 6.09 6.51 -32.22
N GLY A 9 6.45 6.26 -30.95
CA GLY A 9 5.61 6.58 -29.80
C GLY A 9 5.69 8.04 -29.37
N SER A 10 4.68 8.47 -28.62
CA SER A 10 4.70 9.70 -27.81
C SER A 10 5.27 9.34 -26.43
N VAL A 11 6.48 9.77 -26.13
CA VAL A 11 7.18 9.43 -24.90
C VAL A 11 6.82 10.40 -23.79
N ALA A 12 6.09 9.93 -22.76
CA ALA A 12 5.89 10.60 -21.49
C ALA A 12 6.91 9.99 -20.50
N ASP A 13 8.05 10.65 -20.34
CA ASP A 13 9.26 10.07 -19.77
C ASP A 13 9.29 9.93 -18.24
N GLY A 14 8.19 10.21 -17.56
CA GLY A 14 8.06 10.14 -16.10
C GLY A 14 8.41 11.43 -15.37
N THR A 15 9.03 12.42 -16.03
CA THR A 15 9.45 13.68 -15.37
C THR A 15 8.33 14.71 -15.19
N GLY A 16 7.18 14.51 -15.85
CA GLY A 16 6.08 15.47 -15.90
C GLY A 16 6.23 16.55 -16.98
N ARG A 17 7.34 16.56 -17.74
CA ARG A 17 7.48 17.44 -18.92
C ARG A 17 6.57 16.96 -20.05
N PRO A 18 6.19 17.86 -20.99
CA PRO A 18 5.37 17.48 -22.12
C PRO A 18 5.92 16.29 -22.89
N ALA A 19 5.03 15.37 -23.28
CA ALA A 19 5.39 14.20 -24.06
C ALA A 19 5.98 14.62 -25.43
N PHE A 20 6.89 13.82 -25.95
CA PHE A 20 7.61 14.10 -27.20
C PHE A 20 7.72 12.84 -28.07
N ALA A 21 7.77 13.04 -29.39
CA ALA A 21 7.93 11.93 -30.32
C ALA A 21 9.38 11.41 -30.28
N ALA A 22 9.55 10.12 -30.00
CA ALA A 22 10.86 9.46 -29.99
C ALA A 22 10.72 7.95 -30.13
N ASP A 23 11.82 7.31 -30.56
CA ASP A 23 12.03 5.88 -30.44
C ASP A 23 12.76 5.58 -29.12
N VAL A 24 12.53 4.40 -28.56
CA VAL A 24 13.22 3.90 -27.34
C VAL A 24 13.89 2.57 -27.65
N ALA A 25 15.22 2.52 -27.52
CA ALA A 25 15.99 1.31 -27.72
C ALA A 25 16.40 0.67 -26.38
N VAL A 26 16.34 -0.65 -26.31
CA VAL A 26 16.67 -1.45 -25.13
C VAL A 26 17.79 -2.41 -25.46
N SER A 27 18.75 -2.55 -24.54
CA SER A 27 19.80 -3.57 -24.56
C SER A 27 20.15 -4.02 -23.15
N GLY A 28 20.24 -5.32 -22.94
CA GLY A 28 20.61 -5.91 -21.65
C GLY A 28 19.70 -5.52 -20.49
N GLY A 29 18.39 -5.35 -20.79
CA GLY A 29 17.39 -4.97 -19.80
C GLY A 29 17.45 -3.50 -19.37
N ARG A 30 18.20 -2.65 -20.10
CA ARG A 30 18.31 -1.21 -19.85
C ARG A 30 17.95 -0.40 -21.09
N ILE A 31 17.50 0.82 -20.87
CA ILE A 31 17.28 1.81 -21.95
C ILE A 31 18.67 2.22 -22.47
N ALA A 32 18.92 1.91 -23.73
CA ALA A 32 20.23 2.13 -24.38
C ALA A 32 20.27 3.45 -25.17
N ALA A 33 19.14 3.90 -25.72
CA ALA A 33 19.02 5.18 -26.43
C ALA A 33 17.57 5.65 -26.48
N VAL A 34 17.38 6.98 -26.54
CA VAL A 34 16.09 7.63 -26.72
C VAL A 34 16.23 8.77 -27.73
N GLY A 35 15.41 8.79 -28.78
CA GLY A 35 15.46 9.84 -29.80
C GLY A 35 15.06 9.36 -31.18
N ASP A 36 15.59 9.97 -32.23
CA ASP A 36 15.39 9.55 -33.62
C ASP A 36 16.32 8.37 -33.96
N LEU A 37 15.77 7.16 -33.97
CA LEU A 37 16.51 5.92 -34.22
C LEU A 37 16.08 5.23 -35.52
N ARG A 38 15.61 6.00 -36.54
CA ARG A 38 15.12 5.46 -37.82
C ARG A 38 16.05 4.51 -38.53
N GLY A 39 17.36 4.72 -38.42
CA GLY A 39 18.39 3.85 -39.03
C GLY A 39 18.87 2.70 -38.13
N ALA A 40 18.35 2.61 -36.90
CA ALA A 40 18.80 1.59 -35.94
C ALA A 40 18.20 0.21 -36.27
N SER A 41 18.94 -0.85 -35.92
CA SER A 41 18.51 -2.24 -36.01
C SER A 41 18.36 -2.86 -34.63
N ALA A 42 17.33 -3.68 -34.45
CA ALA A 42 17.07 -4.45 -33.24
C ALA A 42 16.64 -5.87 -33.58
N ALA A 43 16.74 -6.77 -32.59
CA ALA A 43 16.25 -8.15 -32.72
C ALA A 43 14.70 -8.17 -32.79
N GLN A 44 14.04 -7.25 -32.05
CA GLN A 44 12.59 -7.06 -32.07
C GLN A 44 12.26 -5.57 -32.26
N VAL A 45 11.25 -5.29 -33.08
CA VAL A 45 10.74 -3.93 -33.30
C VAL A 45 9.27 -3.88 -32.95
N TRP A 46 8.90 -2.92 -32.10
CA TRP A 46 7.53 -2.63 -31.66
C TRP A 46 7.06 -1.32 -32.28
N ASP A 47 5.93 -1.35 -32.94
CA ASP A 47 5.27 -0.15 -33.42
C ASP A 47 4.40 0.46 -32.33
N ALA A 48 4.81 1.63 -31.85
CA ALA A 48 4.07 2.44 -30.87
C ALA A 48 3.41 3.68 -31.53
N SER A 49 3.26 3.69 -32.85
CA SER A 49 2.61 4.78 -33.57
C SER A 49 1.20 5.05 -33.03
N GLY A 50 0.93 6.30 -32.65
CA GLY A 50 -0.33 6.73 -32.06
C GLY A 50 -0.53 6.29 -30.58
N LYS A 51 0.50 5.75 -29.94
CA LYS A 51 0.46 5.31 -28.54
C LYS A 51 1.40 6.11 -27.66
N THR A 52 1.14 6.08 -26.36
CA THR A 52 2.01 6.64 -25.34
C THR A 52 2.98 5.57 -24.85
N VAL A 53 4.26 5.94 -24.73
CA VAL A 53 5.33 5.13 -24.13
C VAL A 53 5.73 5.78 -22.81
N THR A 54 5.67 5.03 -21.72
CA THR A 54 5.99 5.51 -20.37
C THR A 54 6.98 4.58 -19.67
N PRO A 55 7.64 5.02 -18.58
CA PRO A 55 8.23 4.07 -17.64
C PRO A 55 7.16 3.12 -17.14
N GLY A 56 7.55 1.90 -16.75
CA GLY A 56 6.68 0.98 -16.03
C GLY A 56 6.20 1.60 -14.71
N PHE A 57 4.96 1.38 -14.35
CA PHE A 57 4.36 1.97 -13.16
C PHE A 57 4.91 1.32 -11.88
N ILE A 58 4.95 2.10 -10.82
CA ILE A 58 5.53 1.75 -9.52
C ILE A 58 4.48 1.98 -8.44
N ASP A 59 4.21 0.95 -7.66
CA ASP A 59 3.34 1.04 -6.49
C ASP A 59 4.18 0.77 -5.23
N ILE A 60 4.42 1.80 -4.44
CA ILE A 60 5.25 1.72 -3.24
C ILE A 60 4.47 1.32 -1.99
N HIS A 61 3.16 1.04 -2.11
CA HIS A 61 2.32 0.70 -0.99
C HIS A 61 1.35 -0.45 -1.34
N ARG A 62 1.80 -1.68 -1.14
CA ARG A 62 0.98 -2.89 -1.27
C ARG A 62 1.24 -3.84 -0.11
N HIS A 63 0.32 -4.79 0.07
CA HIS A 63 0.40 -5.85 1.08
C HIS A 63 0.41 -7.24 0.43
N ALA A 64 1.13 -7.38 -0.69
CA ALA A 64 1.21 -8.63 -1.44
C ALA A 64 2.21 -9.64 -0.86
N ASP A 65 2.65 -9.45 0.36
CA ASP A 65 3.74 -10.20 1.01
C ASP A 65 3.60 -11.71 0.86
N ALA A 66 2.47 -12.30 1.25
CA ALA A 66 2.20 -13.72 1.05
C ALA A 66 1.58 -14.02 -0.34
N ALA A 67 0.93 -13.02 -0.96
CA ALA A 67 0.31 -13.20 -2.27
C ALA A 67 1.33 -13.44 -3.40
N LEU A 68 2.59 -12.99 -3.24
CA LEU A 68 3.70 -13.29 -4.15
C LEU A 68 3.90 -14.80 -4.38
N LEU A 69 3.49 -15.63 -3.43
CA LEU A 69 3.61 -17.09 -3.48
C LEU A 69 2.43 -17.75 -4.21
N ARG A 70 1.34 -17.01 -4.48
CA ARG A 70 0.13 -17.56 -5.07
C ARG A 70 0.31 -17.86 -6.57
N PRO A 71 -0.21 -18.97 -7.07
CA PRO A 71 -0.30 -19.20 -8.51
C PRO A 71 -1.06 -18.06 -9.20
N GLY A 72 -0.54 -17.58 -10.34
CA GLY A 72 -1.20 -16.53 -11.11
C GLY A 72 -0.96 -15.09 -10.59
N PHE A 73 -0.16 -14.90 -9.54
CA PHE A 73 0.26 -13.56 -9.12
C PHE A 73 0.94 -12.81 -10.28
N GLY A 74 0.66 -11.54 -10.40
CA GLY A 74 1.20 -10.66 -11.44
C GLY A 74 0.18 -10.23 -12.49
N ALA A 75 -0.94 -10.93 -12.65
CA ALA A 75 -1.96 -10.57 -13.63
C ALA A 75 -2.59 -9.20 -13.31
N ALA A 76 -3.00 -8.98 -12.06
CA ALA A 76 -3.57 -7.72 -11.61
C ALA A 76 -2.57 -6.56 -11.74
N GLU A 77 -1.31 -6.84 -11.45
CA GLU A 77 -0.22 -5.87 -11.51
C GLU A 77 0.09 -5.47 -12.96
N LEU A 78 0.44 -6.44 -13.78
CA LEU A 78 0.90 -6.22 -15.15
C LEU A 78 -0.20 -5.64 -16.06
N CYS A 79 -1.46 -6.07 -15.92
CA CYS A 79 -2.55 -5.57 -16.75
C CYS A 79 -2.88 -4.09 -16.49
N GLN A 80 -2.50 -3.52 -15.33
CA GLN A 80 -2.60 -2.09 -15.08
C GLN A 80 -1.27 -1.32 -15.27
N GLY A 81 -0.22 -2.00 -15.81
CA GLY A 81 1.09 -1.40 -16.12
C GLY A 81 2.09 -1.39 -14.97
N LEU A 82 1.77 -2.02 -13.83
CA LEU A 82 2.71 -2.13 -12.72
C LEU A 82 3.85 -3.10 -13.07
N THR A 83 5.06 -2.59 -12.99
CA THR A 83 6.31 -3.36 -13.19
C THR A 83 7.14 -3.46 -11.91
N THR A 84 6.80 -2.65 -10.91
CA THR A 84 7.49 -2.60 -9.61
C THR A 84 6.49 -2.39 -8.50
N ILE A 85 6.59 -3.20 -7.44
CA ILE A 85 5.78 -3.07 -6.23
C ILE A 85 6.65 -3.11 -4.98
N VAL A 86 6.21 -2.46 -3.91
CA VAL A 86 6.87 -2.51 -2.59
C VAL A 86 5.86 -2.93 -1.53
N ASN A 87 6.19 -3.98 -0.80
CA ASN A 87 5.40 -4.56 0.28
C ASN A 87 5.99 -4.23 1.67
N GLY A 88 5.39 -4.79 2.72
CA GLY A 88 5.83 -4.54 4.09
C GLY A 88 5.41 -3.18 4.62
N ASN A 89 4.32 -2.62 4.13
CA ASN A 89 3.77 -1.31 4.53
C ASN A 89 2.98 -1.37 5.85
N CYS A 90 2.64 -0.22 6.42
CA CYS A 90 1.79 -0.06 7.61
C CYS A 90 2.28 -0.85 8.83
N GLY A 91 3.59 -1.03 8.99
CA GLY A 91 4.13 -1.86 10.07
C GLY A 91 3.92 -3.37 9.88
N LEU A 92 3.27 -3.78 8.78
CA LEU A 92 2.83 -5.15 8.49
C LEU A 92 3.73 -5.77 7.40
N SER A 93 4.69 -6.60 7.77
CA SER A 93 5.58 -7.30 6.83
C SER A 93 5.64 -8.79 7.10
N ALA A 94 5.75 -9.62 6.04
CA ALA A 94 5.88 -11.07 6.18
C ALA A 94 7.24 -11.52 6.73
N ALA A 95 8.18 -10.60 6.91
CA ALA A 95 9.50 -10.80 7.51
C ALA A 95 10.09 -9.44 7.95
N PRO A 96 11.00 -9.40 8.97
CA PRO A 96 11.44 -10.54 9.77
C PRO A 96 10.61 -10.76 11.04
N PHE A 97 10.30 -11.98 11.34
CA PHE A 97 9.81 -12.47 12.64
C PHE A 97 10.06 -13.97 12.74
N GLY A 98 10.28 -14.47 13.94
CA GLY A 98 10.61 -15.89 14.17
C GLY A 98 10.70 -16.25 15.64
N GLY A 99 10.31 -15.31 16.53
CA GLY A 99 10.29 -15.50 17.97
C GLY A 99 9.07 -16.27 18.48
N ALA A 100 8.84 -16.17 19.78
CA ALA A 100 7.73 -16.85 20.48
C ALA A 100 6.33 -16.39 20.02
N HIS A 101 6.23 -15.24 19.37
CA HIS A 101 4.97 -14.65 18.91
C HIS A 101 4.68 -14.90 17.43
N GLY A 102 5.46 -15.75 16.76
CA GLY A 102 5.38 -15.98 15.32
C GLY A 102 4.00 -16.39 14.82
N ASP A 103 3.30 -17.29 15.53
CA ASP A 103 1.95 -17.75 15.15
C ASP A 103 0.93 -16.60 15.28
N ALA A 104 0.97 -15.86 16.38
CA ALA A 104 0.10 -14.69 16.58
C ALA A 104 0.32 -13.59 15.51
N ILE A 105 1.57 -13.42 15.05
CA ILE A 105 1.90 -12.50 13.96
C ILE A 105 1.31 -13.01 12.63
N ARG A 106 1.44 -14.31 12.32
CA ARG A 106 0.85 -14.91 11.10
C ARG A 106 -0.66 -14.73 11.07
N ASP A 107 -1.33 -14.98 12.18
CA ASP A 107 -2.78 -14.81 12.31
C ASP A 107 -3.18 -13.34 12.13
N TYR A 108 -2.46 -12.42 12.78
CA TYR A 108 -2.73 -10.98 12.66
C TYR A 108 -2.53 -10.45 11.23
N LEU A 109 -1.54 -10.93 10.50
CA LEU A 109 -1.25 -10.50 9.13
C LEU A 109 -2.21 -11.10 8.09
N ARG A 110 -2.75 -12.29 8.36
CA ARG A 110 -3.50 -13.09 7.39
C ARG A 110 -4.63 -12.34 6.66
N PRO A 111 -5.48 -11.51 7.29
CA PRO A 111 -6.54 -10.80 6.58
C PRO A 111 -6.02 -9.77 5.57
N ILE A 112 -4.81 -9.26 5.75
CA ILE A 112 -4.22 -8.18 4.94
C ILE A 112 -3.27 -8.71 3.88
N THR A 113 -2.30 -9.53 4.29
CA THR A 113 -1.21 -10.00 3.40
C THR A 113 -1.54 -11.34 2.73
N GLY A 114 -2.59 -12.02 3.21
CA GLY A 114 -2.87 -13.42 2.93
C GLY A 114 -2.16 -14.37 3.91
N ALA A 115 -2.52 -15.65 3.85
CA ALA A 115 -1.93 -16.66 4.70
C ALA A 115 -0.44 -16.84 4.40
N ILE A 116 0.40 -16.66 5.41
CA ILE A 116 1.84 -16.90 5.35
C ILE A 116 2.07 -18.40 5.62
N PRO A 117 2.59 -19.18 4.63
CA PRO A 117 2.80 -20.61 4.83
C PRO A 117 3.76 -20.90 5.99
N PRO A 118 3.53 -21.95 6.80
CA PRO A 118 4.40 -22.27 7.93
C PRO A 118 5.85 -22.56 7.53
N GLU A 119 6.06 -23.10 6.32
CA GLU A 119 7.36 -23.43 5.76
C GLU A 119 8.13 -22.21 5.22
N LEU A 120 7.48 -21.06 5.11
CA LEU A 120 8.15 -19.84 4.65
C LEU A 120 9.16 -19.37 5.71
N VAL A 121 10.39 -19.13 5.29
CA VAL A 121 11.43 -18.56 6.15
C VAL A 121 11.10 -17.09 6.43
N THR A 122 10.76 -16.79 7.67
CA THR A 122 10.33 -15.46 8.09
C THR A 122 11.25 -14.80 9.12
N ASP A 123 12.25 -15.52 9.63
CA ASP A 123 13.16 -15.01 10.67
C ASP A 123 14.14 -13.93 10.16
N THR A 124 14.29 -13.83 8.84
CA THR A 124 15.10 -12.80 8.18
C THR A 124 14.50 -12.38 6.86
N LEU A 125 14.72 -11.12 6.47
CA LEU A 125 14.28 -10.65 5.18
C LEU A 125 15.04 -11.34 4.03
N ALA A 126 16.33 -11.64 4.21
CA ALA A 126 17.12 -12.40 3.24
C ALA A 126 16.56 -13.82 3.04
N GLY A 127 16.15 -14.49 4.12
CA GLY A 127 15.50 -15.81 4.06
C GLY A 127 14.18 -15.77 3.32
N TYR A 128 13.33 -14.80 3.64
CA TYR A 128 12.08 -14.57 2.93
C TYR A 128 12.32 -14.36 1.42
N PHE A 129 13.24 -13.50 1.03
CA PHE A 129 13.60 -13.27 -0.37
C PHE A 129 14.08 -14.54 -1.09
N ALA A 130 14.81 -15.41 -0.39
CA ALA A 130 15.30 -16.66 -0.95
C ALA A 130 14.17 -17.69 -1.22
N CYS A 131 13.02 -17.55 -0.57
CA CYS A 131 11.85 -18.41 -0.75
C CYS A 131 10.94 -17.95 -1.89
N LEU A 132 11.09 -16.73 -2.40
CA LEU A 132 10.22 -16.20 -3.43
C LEU A 132 10.42 -16.94 -4.78
N PRO A 133 9.34 -17.25 -5.50
CA PRO A 133 9.42 -17.85 -6.83
C PRO A 133 9.96 -16.84 -7.87
N ALA A 134 10.11 -17.27 -9.11
CA ALA A 134 10.34 -16.33 -10.22
C ALA A 134 9.21 -15.29 -10.27
N LEU A 135 9.58 -14.02 -10.24
CA LEU A 135 8.67 -12.90 -10.07
C LEU A 135 8.21 -12.32 -11.42
N PRO A 136 6.91 -12.02 -11.60
CA PRO A 136 6.42 -11.35 -12.81
C PRO A 136 6.75 -9.85 -12.83
N VAL A 137 6.89 -9.21 -11.66
CA VAL A 137 7.22 -7.80 -11.44
C VAL A 137 8.38 -7.66 -10.48
N ASN A 138 9.06 -6.51 -10.48
CA ASN A 138 10.08 -6.20 -9.49
C ASN A 138 9.45 -6.03 -8.11
N VAL A 139 10.10 -6.52 -7.06
CA VAL A 139 9.59 -6.51 -5.69
C VAL A 139 10.61 -5.91 -4.74
N GLY A 140 10.20 -4.88 -4.01
CA GLY A 140 10.89 -4.35 -2.85
C GLY A 140 10.13 -4.64 -1.56
N MET A 141 10.80 -4.52 -0.42
CA MET A 141 10.20 -4.69 0.91
C MET A 141 10.63 -3.56 1.85
N LEU A 142 9.71 -3.14 2.70
CA LEU A 142 9.99 -2.34 3.88
C LEU A 142 10.09 -3.26 5.11
N ALA A 143 10.83 -2.82 6.12
CA ALA A 143 10.81 -3.46 7.43
C ALA A 143 9.60 -2.93 8.21
N GLY A 144 8.61 -3.78 8.47
CA GLY A 144 7.41 -3.43 9.23
C GLY A 144 7.71 -3.35 10.72
N ALA A 145 7.74 -2.15 11.30
CA ALA A 145 8.11 -1.96 12.70
C ALA A 145 7.07 -2.53 13.68
N GLY A 146 5.80 -2.65 13.26
CA GLY A 146 4.76 -3.33 14.02
C GLY A 146 5.05 -4.81 14.20
N VAL A 147 5.47 -5.48 13.14
CA VAL A 147 5.89 -6.89 13.21
C VAL A 147 7.14 -7.05 14.07
N LEU A 148 8.14 -6.16 13.93
CA LEU A 148 9.33 -6.19 14.79
C LEU A 148 8.98 -6.01 16.28
N ARG A 149 8.03 -5.11 16.60
CA ARG A 149 7.56 -4.92 17.97
C ARG A 149 6.81 -6.17 18.46
N ALA A 150 5.92 -6.72 17.64
CA ALA A 150 5.17 -7.93 17.99
C ALA A 150 6.10 -9.14 18.22
N ASP A 151 7.16 -9.29 17.41
CA ASP A 151 8.11 -10.41 17.56
C ASP A 151 8.89 -10.36 18.89
N VAL A 152 9.22 -9.15 19.36
CA VAL A 152 10.00 -9.00 20.62
C VAL A 152 9.14 -8.89 21.88
N ALA A 153 7.86 -8.49 21.80
CA ALA A 153 7.04 -8.17 22.97
C ALA A 153 5.56 -8.60 22.85
N GLY A 154 5.16 -9.24 21.73
CA GLY A 154 3.75 -9.60 21.49
C GLY A 154 2.87 -8.38 21.27
N TYR A 155 1.59 -8.55 21.60
CA TYR A 155 0.54 -7.54 21.42
C TYR A 155 0.13 -6.88 22.75
N GLU A 156 0.99 -6.91 23.74
CA GLU A 156 0.72 -6.32 25.04
C GLU A 156 0.81 -4.79 25.02
N LEU A 157 -0.01 -4.14 25.86
CA LEU A 157 -0.05 -2.69 26.03
C LEU A 157 1.19 -2.15 26.77
N GLU A 158 1.89 -3.00 27.50
CA GLU A 158 3.01 -2.61 28.34
C GLU A 158 4.11 -1.86 27.60
N HIS A 159 4.75 -0.92 28.31
CA HIS A 159 5.91 -0.21 27.80
C HIS A 159 7.09 -1.17 27.59
N LEU A 160 7.78 -0.98 26.47
CA LEU A 160 8.94 -1.81 26.12
C LEU A 160 10.08 -1.58 27.13
N ALA A 161 10.60 -2.66 27.68
CA ALA A 161 11.83 -2.65 28.48
C ALA A 161 13.06 -2.43 27.60
N ASP A 162 14.19 -2.03 28.21
CA ASP A 162 15.47 -1.84 27.48
C ASP A 162 15.93 -3.07 26.70
N GLY A 163 15.59 -4.27 27.20
CA GLY A 163 15.86 -5.54 26.51
C GLY A 163 15.13 -5.66 25.19
N HIS A 164 13.85 -5.26 25.16
CA HIS A 164 13.01 -5.27 23.96
C HIS A 164 13.54 -4.27 22.91
N TYR A 165 13.89 -3.04 23.31
CA TYR A 165 14.50 -2.07 22.40
C TYR A 165 15.80 -2.58 21.78
N ARG A 166 16.69 -3.21 22.58
CA ARG A 166 17.93 -3.80 22.03
C ARG A 166 17.65 -4.92 21.02
N ALA A 167 16.63 -5.74 21.25
CA ALA A 167 16.23 -6.80 20.33
C ALA A 167 15.66 -6.21 19.03
N LEU A 168 14.71 -5.27 19.15
CA LEU A 168 14.09 -4.56 18.03
C LEU A 168 15.13 -3.85 17.16
N HIS A 169 16.09 -3.15 17.78
CA HIS A 169 17.17 -2.46 17.05
C HIS A 169 18.01 -3.45 16.23
N ARG A 170 18.41 -4.59 16.81
CA ARG A 170 19.17 -5.62 16.06
C ARG A 170 18.38 -6.19 14.88
N GLN A 171 17.08 -6.44 15.07
CA GLN A 171 16.22 -6.94 13.98
C GLN A 171 16.08 -5.90 12.87
N LEU A 172 15.86 -4.62 13.22
CA LEU A 172 15.76 -3.52 12.27
C LEU A 172 17.06 -3.33 11.47
N GLU A 173 18.20 -3.29 12.17
CA GLU A 173 19.53 -3.19 11.54
C GLU A 173 19.78 -4.35 10.58
N ARG A 174 19.39 -5.59 10.98
CA ARG A 174 19.50 -6.77 10.14
C ARG A 174 18.59 -6.68 8.92
N ALA A 175 17.33 -6.30 9.07
CA ALA A 175 16.41 -6.15 7.95
C ALA A 175 16.93 -5.14 6.90
N LEU A 176 17.50 -4.02 7.37
CA LEU A 176 18.13 -3.03 6.49
C LEU A 176 19.39 -3.59 5.79
N ALA A 177 20.20 -4.36 6.49
CA ALA A 177 21.37 -5.04 5.92
C ALA A 177 20.98 -6.13 4.90
N ASP A 178 19.85 -6.81 5.10
CA ASP A 178 19.28 -7.80 4.18
C ASP A 178 18.68 -7.15 2.92
N GLY A 179 18.51 -5.82 2.92
CA GLY A 179 18.10 -5.03 1.77
C GLY A 179 16.69 -4.43 1.85
N ALA A 180 16.13 -4.24 3.06
CA ALA A 180 14.91 -3.46 3.21
C ALA A 180 15.11 -2.03 2.67
N LEU A 181 14.15 -1.53 1.89
CA LEU A 181 14.22 -0.21 1.25
C LEU A 181 14.03 0.94 2.24
N GLY A 182 13.36 0.68 3.34
CA GLY A 182 13.02 1.62 4.39
C GLY A 182 12.32 0.93 5.54
N VAL A 183 11.68 1.72 6.39
CA VAL A 183 10.90 1.25 7.54
C VAL A 183 9.47 1.72 7.39
N SER A 184 8.51 0.87 7.75
CA SER A 184 7.10 1.26 7.78
C SER A 184 6.52 1.20 9.19
N LEU A 185 5.59 2.10 9.47
CA LEU A 185 4.81 2.17 10.71
C LEU A 185 3.32 2.03 10.43
N GLY A 186 2.58 1.47 11.38
CA GLY A 186 1.14 1.41 11.39
C GLY A 186 0.56 1.85 12.73
N LEU A 187 0.59 3.16 13.03
CA LEU A 187 0.24 3.71 14.34
C LEU A 187 -1.26 3.61 14.67
N GLY A 188 -2.11 3.29 13.69
CA GLY A 188 -3.51 2.92 13.91
C GLY A 188 -3.69 1.44 14.29
N TYR A 189 -2.63 0.61 14.20
CA TYR A 189 -2.68 -0.84 14.37
C TYR A 189 -1.95 -1.30 15.63
N ALA A 190 -2.47 -2.38 16.25
CA ALA A 190 -1.73 -3.06 17.31
C ALA A 190 -0.54 -3.83 16.71
N PRO A 191 0.61 -3.85 17.40
CA PRO A 191 0.86 -3.24 18.71
C PRO A 191 1.42 -1.80 18.64
N GLU A 192 1.58 -1.18 17.47
CA GLU A 192 2.23 0.14 17.34
C GLU A 192 1.37 1.29 17.87
N CYS A 193 0.03 1.13 17.89
CA CYS A 193 -0.88 2.12 18.48
C CYS A 193 -0.59 2.38 19.98
N PHE A 194 0.10 1.46 20.66
CA PHE A 194 0.48 1.59 22.05
C PHE A 194 1.72 2.44 22.29
N TYR A 195 2.49 2.80 21.25
CA TYR A 195 3.65 3.68 21.41
C TYR A 195 3.23 5.10 21.78
N THR A 196 3.93 5.68 22.74
CA THR A 196 4.06 7.13 22.85
C THR A 196 5.04 7.63 21.80
N THR A 197 4.96 8.91 21.45
CA THR A 197 5.89 9.54 20.47
C THR A 197 7.36 9.37 20.88
N ARG A 198 7.68 9.41 22.20
CA ARG A 198 9.06 9.21 22.70
C ARG A 198 9.53 7.77 22.52
N GLU A 199 8.66 6.81 22.76
CA GLU A 199 8.96 5.40 22.55
C GLU A 199 9.17 5.08 21.08
N LEU A 200 8.37 5.69 20.22
CA LEU A 200 8.52 5.59 18.76
C LEU A 200 9.87 6.13 18.29
N ILE A 201 10.28 7.33 18.74
CA ILE A 201 11.61 7.89 18.45
C ILE A 201 12.71 6.93 18.93
N ARG A 202 12.56 6.34 20.12
CA ARG A 202 13.52 5.36 20.64
C ARG A 202 13.55 4.08 19.80
N ALA A 203 12.40 3.55 19.40
CA ALA A 203 12.30 2.34 18.56
C ALA A 203 13.01 2.52 17.21
N LEU A 204 12.91 3.72 16.64
CA LEU A 204 13.50 4.07 15.34
C LEU A 204 14.94 4.61 15.42
N ALA A 205 15.56 4.65 16.61
CA ALA A 205 16.92 5.18 16.78
C ALA A 205 17.96 4.60 15.79
N PRO A 206 17.91 3.33 15.35
CA PRO A 206 18.87 2.81 14.38
C PRO A 206 18.91 3.52 13.03
N ILE A 207 17.82 4.18 12.61
CA ILE A 207 17.79 4.90 11.33
C ILE A 207 18.08 6.40 11.47
N ALA A 208 18.32 6.89 12.68
CA ALA A 208 18.55 8.31 12.93
C ALA A 208 19.75 8.86 12.14
N GLY A 209 19.55 9.99 11.47
CA GLY A 209 20.57 10.66 10.64
C GLY A 209 20.89 9.93 9.34
N GLN A 210 20.15 8.88 8.99
CA GLN A 210 20.34 8.12 7.75
C GLN A 210 19.32 8.53 6.68
N ASN A 211 19.70 8.37 5.41
CA ASN A 211 18.79 8.57 4.28
C ASN A 211 17.92 7.31 4.04
N ILE A 212 17.24 6.85 5.11
CA ILE A 212 16.34 5.69 5.10
C ILE A 212 14.92 6.22 5.18
N PRO A 213 14.08 5.97 4.17
CA PRO A 213 12.69 6.41 4.19
C PRO A 213 11.90 5.77 5.33
N LEU A 214 11.10 6.57 6.03
CA LEU A 214 10.07 6.14 6.96
C LEU A 214 8.72 6.38 6.31
N THR A 215 7.95 5.31 6.06
CA THR A 215 6.54 5.40 5.63
C THR A 215 5.62 5.18 6.81
N VAL A 216 4.46 5.82 6.84
CA VAL A 216 3.59 5.73 8.02
C VAL A 216 2.11 5.76 7.70
N HIS A 217 1.40 4.70 8.13
CA HIS A 217 -0.03 4.77 8.45
C HIS A 217 -0.16 5.50 9.79
N MET A 218 -0.74 6.69 9.76
CA MET A 218 -0.78 7.57 10.93
C MET A 218 -1.68 7.05 12.05
N ARG A 219 -1.52 7.60 13.24
CA ARG A 219 -2.29 7.22 14.43
C ARG A 219 -3.77 7.49 14.28
N GLN A 220 -4.13 8.63 13.68
CA GLN A 220 -5.48 9.01 13.34
C GLN A 220 -5.52 9.64 11.95
N GLU A 221 -6.53 9.29 11.19
CA GLU A 221 -6.77 9.74 9.81
C GLU A 221 -8.14 10.41 9.65
N GLY A 222 -8.91 10.51 10.74
CA GLY A 222 -10.15 11.24 10.84
C GLY A 222 -9.97 12.67 11.37
N GLY A 223 -10.70 13.01 12.44
CA GLY A 223 -10.60 14.33 13.07
C GLY A 223 -9.21 14.70 13.57
N GLY A 224 -8.40 13.71 13.96
CA GLY A 224 -7.04 13.85 14.46
C GLY A 224 -5.93 13.86 13.38
N VAL A 225 -6.25 13.85 12.09
CA VAL A 225 -5.26 13.72 11.02
C VAL A 225 -4.15 14.79 11.07
N CYS A 226 -4.48 16.04 11.36
CA CYS A 226 -3.48 17.11 11.44
C CYS A 226 -2.54 16.92 12.64
N GLN A 227 -3.05 16.45 13.78
CA GLN A 227 -2.24 16.12 14.95
C GLN A 227 -1.31 14.94 14.67
N SER A 228 -1.77 13.95 13.91
CA SER A 228 -0.94 12.82 13.49
C SER A 228 0.16 13.24 12.50
N VAL A 229 -0.14 14.16 11.57
CA VAL A 229 0.90 14.76 10.70
C VAL A 229 1.94 15.50 11.55
N GLU A 230 1.51 16.29 12.54
CA GLU A 230 2.42 17.00 13.45
C GLU A 230 3.31 16.03 14.25
N GLU A 231 2.74 14.95 14.81
CA GLU A 231 3.48 13.89 15.49
C GLU A 231 4.58 13.31 14.59
N MET A 232 4.25 12.98 13.35
CA MET A 232 5.21 12.37 12.43
C MET A 232 6.28 13.34 11.93
N LEU A 233 5.93 14.62 11.73
CA LEU A 233 6.92 15.66 11.44
C LEU A 233 7.89 15.86 12.62
N LEU A 234 7.41 15.78 13.87
CA LEU A 234 8.25 15.82 15.05
C LEU A 234 9.22 14.63 15.08
N VAL A 235 8.73 13.41 14.89
CA VAL A 235 9.55 12.18 14.86
C VAL A 235 10.62 12.27 13.77
N ALA A 236 10.24 12.66 12.55
CA ALA A 236 11.18 12.75 11.43
C ALA A 236 12.24 13.85 11.63
N ARG A 237 11.86 14.98 12.26
CA ARG A 237 12.78 16.08 12.59
C ARG A 237 13.80 15.65 13.65
N GLU A 238 13.35 15.02 14.73
CA GLU A 238 14.22 14.51 15.80
C GLU A 238 15.20 13.46 15.29
N LEU A 239 14.74 12.54 14.47
CA LEU A 239 15.57 11.49 13.88
C LEU A 239 16.36 11.95 12.65
N ARG A 240 16.03 13.09 12.04
CA ARG A 240 16.63 13.62 10.80
C ARG A 240 16.58 12.60 9.65
N ILE A 241 15.39 12.10 9.37
CA ILE A 241 15.13 11.07 8.34
C ILE A 241 14.07 11.55 7.33
N PRO A 242 14.05 10.99 6.11
CA PRO A 242 12.97 11.21 5.17
C PRO A 242 11.65 10.62 5.69
N LEU A 243 10.53 11.34 5.50
CA LEU A 243 9.20 10.95 5.93
C LEU A 243 8.24 10.86 4.74
N HIS A 244 7.48 9.79 4.66
CA HIS A 244 6.42 9.62 3.69
C HIS A 244 5.11 9.23 4.40
N ILE A 245 4.10 10.10 4.33
CA ILE A 245 2.77 9.82 4.89
C ILE A 245 2.04 8.89 3.94
N SER A 246 1.70 7.71 4.39
CA SER A 246 0.98 6.69 3.63
C SER A 246 -0.50 7.05 3.48
N HIS A 247 -1.09 6.77 2.30
CA HIS A 247 -2.53 6.86 1.99
C HIS A 247 -3.24 8.04 2.67
N LEU A 248 -2.66 9.25 2.54
CA LEU A 248 -3.19 10.46 3.18
C LEU A 248 -4.67 10.63 2.87
N LYS A 249 -5.49 10.74 3.91
CA LYS A 249 -6.93 10.94 3.83
C LYS A 249 -7.47 11.68 5.05
N ALA A 250 -8.69 12.19 4.94
CA ALA A 250 -9.44 12.72 6.07
C ALA A 250 -10.79 11.99 6.16
N MET A 251 -10.83 10.97 7.02
CA MET A 251 -12.03 10.15 7.20
C MET A 251 -13.17 10.91 7.85
N GLY A 252 -14.39 10.67 7.35
CA GLY A 252 -15.63 11.21 7.90
C GLY A 252 -16.03 12.57 7.32
N ARG A 253 -17.34 12.70 7.03
CA ARG A 253 -17.92 13.85 6.29
C ARG A 253 -17.61 15.22 6.90
N ASP A 254 -17.48 15.30 8.22
CA ASP A 254 -17.18 16.55 8.91
C ASP A 254 -15.76 17.07 8.63
N ASN A 255 -14.87 16.21 8.17
CA ASN A 255 -13.46 16.50 7.88
C ASN A 255 -13.21 16.82 6.40
N TRP A 256 -14.10 16.39 5.49
CA TRP A 256 -13.94 16.53 4.05
C TRP A 256 -13.78 17.99 3.61
N GLY A 257 -12.88 18.24 2.68
CA GLY A 257 -12.56 19.57 2.15
C GLY A 257 -11.89 20.52 3.15
N LYS A 258 -11.73 20.11 4.41
CA LYS A 258 -11.19 20.96 5.50
C LYS A 258 -9.81 20.51 5.97
N LYS A 259 -9.67 19.22 6.28
CA LYS A 259 -8.45 18.69 6.91
C LYS A 259 -7.33 18.44 5.92
N ILE A 260 -7.63 17.96 4.72
CA ILE A 260 -6.60 17.71 3.69
C ILE A 260 -5.84 18.97 3.28
N PRO A 261 -6.47 20.11 3.00
CA PRO A 261 -5.74 21.35 2.74
C PRO A 261 -4.80 21.75 3.87
N GLN A 262 -5.20 21.53 5.15
CA GLN A 262 -4.37 21.82 6.31
C GLN A 262 -3.17 20.87 6.37
N ALA A 263 -3.38 19.56 6.25
CA ALA A 263 -2.32 18.56 6.25
C ALA A 263 -1.28 18.81 5.14
N LEU A 264 -1.75 19.07 3.90
CA LEU A 264 -0.87 19.41 2.77
C LEU A 264 -0.07 20.69 3.03
N SER A 265 -0.68 21.70 3.64
CA SER A 265 0.01 22.93 4.04
C SER A 265 1.10 22.68 5.10
N MET A 266 0.86 21.75 6.04
CA MET A 266 1.87 21.37 7.05
C MET A 266 3.05 20.67 6.39
N LEU A 267 2.80 19.72 5.48
CA LEU A 267 3.84 19.02 4.73
C LEU A 267 4.63 19.98 3.84
N GLN A 268 3.94 20.93 3.16
CA GLN A 268 4.63 21.92 2.32
C GLN A 268 5.55 22.81 3.15
N ARG A 269 5.10 23.30 4.32
CA ARG A 269 5.96 24.08 5.22
C ARG A 269 7.17 23.28 5.68
N ALA A 270 7.00 22.02 6.07
CA ALA A 270 8.12 21.17 6.44
C ALA A 270 9.11 20.97 5.28
N LYS A 271 8.62 20.85 4.05
CA LYS A 271 9.44 20.80 2.83
C LYS A 271 10.22 22.10 2.61
N ASP A 272 9.56 23.25 2.78
CA ASP A 272 10.17 24.58 2.62
C ASP A 272 11.24 24.83 3.70
N GLU A 273 11.09 24.22 4.89
CA GLU A 273 12.08 24.19 5.98
C GLU A 273 13.24 23.21 5.70
N GLY A 274 13.23 22.50 4.58
CA GLY A 274 14.31 21.61 4.14
C GLY A 274 14.15 20.15 4.58
N MET A 275 13.01 19.76 5.16
CA MET A 275 12.72 18.35 5.43
C MET A 275 12.43 17.60 4.12
N ASP A 276 12.85 16.36 4.05
CA ASP A 276 12.46 15.47 2.96
C ASP A 276 11.15 14.76 3.31
N VAL A 277 10.05 15.32 2.83
CA VAL A 277 8.70 14.85 3.15
C VAL A 277 7.86 14.67 1.89
N GLY A 278 6.97 13.68 1.92
CA GLY A 278 6.00 13.38 0.89
C GLY A 278 4.79 12.64 1.46
N CYS A 279 3.85 12.34 0.58
CA CYS A 279 2.68 11.51 0.90
C CYS A 279 2.24 10.70 -0.31
N ASP A 280 1.36 9.74 -0.10
CA ASP A 280 0.69 9.04 -1.18
C ASP A 280 -0.84 8.99 -0.97
N VAL A 281 -1.55 8.55 -2.00
CA VAL A 281 -3.01 8.39 -1.99
C VAL A 281 -3.42 7.32 -2.99
N TYR A 282 -4.46 6.56 -2.68
CA TYR A 282 -5.13 5.68 -3.66
C TYR A 282 -6.37 6.38 -4.26
N PRO A 283 -6.79 6.02 -5.49
CA PRO A 283 -7.78 6.80 -6.24
C PRO A 283 -9.22 6.35 -5.96
N TYR A 284 -9.55 6.00 -4.70
CA TYR A 284 -10.87 5.52 -4.28
C TYR A 284 -11.34 6.20 -3.01
N THR A 285 -12.65 6.39 -2.89
CA THR A 285 -13.27 6.99 -1.69
C THR A 285 -13.50 6.00 -0.57
N ALA A 286 -13.32 4.71 -0.82
CA ALA A 286 -13.36 3.67 0.20
C ALA A 286 -11.97 3.13 0.52
N GLY A 287 -11.75 2.79 1.78
CA GLY A 287 -10.60 2.03 2.27
C GLY A 287 -10.90 0.53 2.38
N SER A 288 -9.90 -0.24 2.81
CA SER A 288 -10.07 -1.64 3.19
C SER A 288 -9.00 -2.04 4.18
N THR A 289 -9.44 -2.57 5.32
CA THR A 289 -8.57 -3.09 6.37
C THR A 289 -9.31 -4.17 7.19
N GLN A 290 -8.71 -4.61 8.30
CA GLN A 290 -9.35 -5.59 9.21
C GLN A 290 -10.51 -4.94 9.97
N LEU A 291 -11.64 -5.64 10.09
CA LEU A 291 -12.82 -5.16 10.82
C LEU A 291 -12.51 -4.88 12.29
N LEU A 292 -11.56 -5.58 12.90
CA LEU A 292 -11.19 -5.38 14.31
C LEU A 292 -10.70 -3.95 14.62
N HIS A 293 -10.36 -3.16 13.60
CA HIS A 293 -9.94 -1.74 13.78
C HIS A 293 -11.08 -0.75 14.04
N ILE A 294 -12.33 -1.21 14.09
CA ILE A 294 -13.42 -0.42 14.71
C ILE A 294 -13.28 -0.34 16.22
N LEU A 295 -12.49 -1.24 16.85
CA LEU A 295 -12.30 -1.30 18.29
C LEU A 295 -11.27 -0.27 18.76
N PRO A 296 -11.47 0.36 19.93
CA PRO A 296 -10.46 1.22 20.54
C PRO A 296 -9.16 0.46 20.81
N PRO A 297 -7.99 1.13 20.78
CA PRO A 297 -6.68 0.47 20.93
C PRO A 297 -6.57 -0.43 22.16
N GLU A 298 -7.10 -0.03 23.31
CA GLU A 298 -7.06 -0.81 24.55
C GLU A 298 -7.82 -2.16 24.46
N PHE A 299 -8.76 -2.29 23.50
CA PHE A 299 -9.45 -3.55 23.24
C PHE A 299 -8.64 -4.51 22.36
N LEU A 300 -7.59 -4.03 21.71
CA LEU A 300 -6.69 -4.83 20.85
C LEU A 300 -5.54 -5.49 21.62
N GLU A 301 -5.36 -5.16 22.92
CA GLU A 301 -4.31 -5.69 23.76
C GLU A 301 -4.38 -7.23 23.86
N GLY A 302 -3.21 -7.89 23.83
CA GLY A 302 -3.07 -9.34 23.97
C GLY A 302 -3.35 -10.15 22.73
N GLY A 303 -3.57 -9.48 21.57
CA GLY A 303 -3.79 -10.14 20.28
C GLY A 303 -5.20 -10.71 20.10
N MET A 304 -5.44 -11.39 18.99
CA MET A 304 -6.80 -11.80 18.55
C MET A 304 -7.52 -12.69 19.56
N ASP A 305 -6.84 -13.67 20.17
CA ASP A 305 -7.43 -14.52 21.21
C ASP A 305 -7.95 -13.72 22.41
N ALA A 306 -7.21 -12.69 22.82
CA ALA A 306 -7.62 -11.83 23.93
C ALA A 306 -8.80 -10.94 23.51
N VAL A 307 -8.81 -10.43 22.29
CA VAL A 307 -9.96 -9.68 21.73
C VAL A 307 -11.21 -10.56 21.75
N VAL A 308 -11.15 -11.79 21.22
CA VAL A 308 -12.29 -12.73 21.21
C VAL A 308 -12.83 -12.96 22.62
N ARG A 309 -11.94 -13.26 23.60
CA ARG A 309 -12.37 -13.44 25.01
C ARG A 309 -13.02 -12.19 25.58
N ARG A 310 -12.46 -11.01 25.28
CA ARG A 310 -12.95 -9.71 25.76
C ARG A 310 -14.33 -9.38 25.18
N LEU A 311 -14.53 -9.63 23.88
CA LEU A 311 -15.82 -9.44 23.22
C LEU A 311 -16.88 -10.48 23.64
N ALA A 312 -16.51 -11.66 24.14
CA ALA A 312 -17.41 -12.66 24.66
C ALA A 312 -17.93 -12.32 26.07
N ASP A 313 -17.27 -11.41 26.80
CA ASP A 313 -17.69 -10.99 28.15
C ASP A 313 -18.71 -9.83 28.06
N PRO A 314 -19.96 -10.02 28.54
CA PRO A 314 -21.00 -8.97 28.49
C PRO A 314 -20.59 -7.67 29.20
N ALA A 315 -19.81 -7.74 30.30
CA ALA A 315 -19.35 -6.55 31.01
C ALA A 315 -18.34 -5.76 30.19
N GLN A 316 -17.46 -6.44 29.44
CA GLN A 316 -16.52 -5.81 28.54
C GLN A 316 -17.22 -5.19 27.32
N ARG A 317 -18.26 -5.82 26.78
CA ARG A 317 -19.08 -5.22 25.71
C ARG A 317 -19.78 -3.94 26.18
N GLN A 318 -20.28 -3.91 27.39
CA GLN A 318 -20.87 -2.69 27.96
C GLN A 318 -19.81 -1.58 28.08
N THR A 319 -18.61 -1.94 28.55
CA THR A 319 -17.48 -0.99 28.60
C THR A 319 -17.11 -0.49 27.21
N LEU A 320 -17.08 -1.37 26.19
CA LEU A 320 -16.82 -1.02 24.79
C LEU A 320 -17.88 -0.02 24.27
N ALA A 321 -19.17 -0.29 24.52
CA ALA A 321 -20.24 0.59 24.08
C ALA A 321 -20.08 2.01 24.66
N HIS A 322 -19.83 2.13 25.97
CA HIS A 322 -19.55 3.43 26.59
C HIS A 322 -18.29 4.10 26.03
N ARG A 323 -17.22 3.32 25.79
CA ARG A 323 -15.97 3.85 25.25
C ARG A 323 -16.12 4.41 23.83
N ILE A 324 -16.97 3.78 23.00
CA ILE A 324 -17.34 4.27 21.67
C ILE A 324 -18.21 5.53 21.77
N GLU A 325 -19.20 5.56 22.69
CA GLU A 325 -20.03 6.74 22.92
C GLU A 325 -19.21 7.95 23.38
N ASP A 326 -18.30 7.77 24.33
CA ASP A 326 -17.39 8.83 24.82
C ASP A 326 -16.43 9.33 23.74
N GLY A 327 -16.00 8.45 22.83
CA GLY A 327 -15.13 8.78 21.69
C GLY A 327 -13.73 9.25 22.12
N GLY A 328 -12.99 9.77 21.14
CA GLY A 328 -11.68 10.42 21.32
C GLY A 328 -10.50 9.46 21.44
N GLY A 329 -9.35 9.93 20.97
CA GLY A 329 -8.07 9.21 21.07
C GLY A 329 -7.85 8.11 20.03
N PHE A 330 -8.83 7.77 19.21
CA PHE A 330 -8.74 6.80 18.10
C PHE A 330 -9.70 7.19 16.98
N ASP A 331 -9.56 6.58 15.81
CA ASP A 331 -10.53 6.73 14.72
C ASP A 331 -11.68 5.76 14.93
N ASP A 332 -12.81 6.27 15.38
CA ASP A 332 -14.06 5.54 15.46
C ASP A 332 -14.65 5.38 14.05
N ILE A 333 -14.25 4.32 13.36
CA ILE A 333 -14.65 4.07 11.96
C ILE A 333 -16.16 3.94 11.84
N ALA A 334 -16.83 3.35 12.83
CA ALA A 334 -18.28 3.23 12.85
C ALA A 334 -18.98 4.59 12.87
N LYS A 335 -18.40 5.57 13.57
CA LYS A 335 -18.90 6.95 13.60
C LYS A 335 -18.51 7.74 12.34
N LEU A 336 -17.31 7.50 11.79
CA LEU A 336 -16.77 8.22 10.64
C LEU A 336 -17.42 7.79 9.31
N ALA A 337 -17.65 6.49 9.11
CA ALA A 337 -18.25 5.92 7.90
C ALA A 337 -19.76 5.66 8.05
N GLY A 338 -20.24 5.42 9.28
CA GLY A 338 -21.57 4.85 9.55
C GLY A 338 -21.57 3.33 9.41
N TRP A 339 -22.40 2.63 10.18
CA TRP A 339 -22.54 1.18 10.08
C TRP A 339 -23.05 0.70 8.71
N ASP A 340 -23.75 1.56 7.98
CA ASP A 340 -24.21 1.38 6.61
C ASP A 340 -23.10 1.62 5.56
N GLY A 341 -22.02 2.29 5.96
CA GLY A 341 -20.83 2.56 5.14
C GLY A 341 -19.70 1.56 5.31
N ILE A 342 -19.83 0.55 6.19
CA ILE A 342 -18.83 -0.50 6.45
C ILE A 342 -19.35 -1.82 5.89
N PHE A 343 -18.70 -2.34 4.84
CA PHE A 343 -19.09 -3.56 4.12
C PHE A 343 -18.14 -4.72 4.42
N LEU A 344 -18.69 -5.90 4.65
CA LEU A 344 -17.92 -7.13 4.87
C LEU A 344 -17.31 -7.62 3.55
N SER A 345 -15.99 -7.75 3.49
CA SER A 345 -15.28 -8.08 2.25
C SER A 345 -14.56 -9.43 2.28
N SER A 346 -14.29 -9.99 3.45
CA SER A 346 -13.73 -11.33 3.60
C SER A 346 -14.26 -11.98 4.88
N LEU A 347 -14.73 -13.19 4.75
CA LEU A 347 -15.29 -14.04 5.82
C LEU A 347 -14.80 -15.48 5.60
N HIS A 348 -14.63 -16.26 6.67
CA HIS A 348 -14.08 -17.63 6.62
C HIS A 348 -15.09 -18.69 7.08
N CYS A 349 -16.03 -18.33 7.97
CA CYS A 349 -17.05 -19.25 8.45
C CYS A 349 -18.14 -19.43 7.39
N PRO A 350 -18.47 -20.68 6.99
CA PRO A 350 -19.52 -20.92 5.98
C PRO A 350 -20.89 -20.33 6.34
N GLU A 351 -21.20 -20.26 7.64
CA GLU A 351 -22.46 -19.69 8.14
C GLU A 351 -22.56 -18.20 7.88
N ASP A 352 -21.43 -17.50 7.82
CA ASP A 352 -21.33 -16.05 7.64
C ASP A 352 -21.20 -15.64 6.16
N GLU A 353 -21.02 -16.58 5.21
CA GLU A 353 -20.90 -16.31 3.77
C GLU A 353 -22.07 -15.47 3.23
N GLN A 354 -23.28 -15.64 3.80
CA GLN A 354 -24.46 -14.86 3.45
C GLN A 354 -24.34 -13.36 3.71
N PHE A 355 -23.38 -12.93 4.54
CA PHE A 355 -23.11 -11.53 4.87
C PHE A 355 -22.03 -10.90 3.98
N LEU A 356 -21.36 -11.69 3.14
CA LEU A 356 -20.33 -11.18 2.24
C LEU A 356 -20.91 -10.11 1.31
N GLY A 357 -20.27 -8.93 1.28
CA GLY A 357 -20.73 -7.78 0.50
C GLY A 357 -21.88 -7.00 1.10
N LYS A 358 -22.37 -7.35 2.29
CA LYS A 358 -23.37 -6.57 3.04
C LYS A 358 -22.69 -5.60 3.99
N SER A 359 -23.39 -4.53 4.33
CA SER A 359 -22.96 -3.63 5.39
C SER A 359 -23.20 -4.25 6.78
N ILE A 360 -22.47 -3.75 7.79
CA ILE A 360 -22.73 -4.13 9.20
C ILE A 360 -24.16 -3.81 9.61
N ALA A 361 -24.75 -2.72 9.11
CA ALA A 361 -26.14 -2.39 9.38
C ALA A 361 -27.11 -3.43 8.80
N GLU A 362 -26.85 -3.94 7.59
CA GLU A 362 -27.66 -4.99 6.96
C GLU A 362 -27.49 -6.33 7.68
N GLU A 363 -26.27 -6.71 8.04
CA GLU A 363 -25.97 -7.92 8.82
C GLU A 363 -26.68 -7.89 10.18
N ALA A 364 -26.58 -6.78 10.91
CA ALA A 364 -27.26 -6.56 12.19
C ALA A 364 -28.79 -6.67 12.08
N ALA A 365 -29.37 -6.11 11.01
CA ALA A 365 -30.80 -6.22 10.77
C ALA A 365 -31.25 -7.68 10.52
N MET A 366 -30.45 -8.47 9.79
CA MET A 366 -30.72 -9.89 9.53
C MET A 366 -30.60 -10.72 10.82
N GLU A 367 -29.69 -10.39 11.71
CA GLU A 367 -29.52 -11.05 13.02
C GLU A 367 -30.43 -10.49 14.13
N HIS A 368 -31.21 -9.44 13.86
CA HIS A 368 -32.06 -8.75 14.84
C HIS A 368 -31.29 -8.22 16.06
N LYS A 369 -30.10 -7.68 15.85
CA LYS A 369 -29.18 -7.15 16.88
C LYS A 369 -28.87 -5.67 16.66
N SER A 370 -28.23 -5.05 17.65
CA SER A 370 -27.56 -3.76 17.43
C SER A 370 -26.36 -3.95 16.51
N PRO A 371 -25.96 -2.95 15.69
CA PRO A 371 -24.79 -3.08 14.84
C PRO A 371 -23.49 -3.40 15.61
N LEU A 372 -23.31 -2.85 16.81
CA LEU A 372 -22.15 -3.14 17.64
C LEU A 372 -22.15 -4.58 18.15
N ASP A 373 -23.30 -5.09 18.63
CA ASP A 373 -23.39 -6.49 19.10
C ASP A 373 -23.20 -7.48 17.97
N SER A 374 -23.80 -7.20 16.79
CA SER A 374 -23.65 -8.01 15.58
C SER A 374 -22.17 -8.08 15.16
N CYS A 375 -21.51 -6.94 15.09
CA CYS A 375 -20.08 -6.85 14.78
C CYS A 375 -19.20 -7.59 15.80
N CYS A 376 -19.50 -7.48 17.11
CA CYS A 376 -18.78 -8.23 18.14
C CYS A 376 -18.96 -9.74 17.98
N ASP A 377 -20.18 -10.20 17.71
CA ASP A 377 -20.47 -11.62 17.50
C ASP A 377 -19.79 -12.15 16.23
N LEU A 378 -19.77 -11.37 15.17
CA LEU A 378 -19.07 -11.70 13.92
C LEU A 378 -17.55 -11.83 14.17
N LEU A 379 -16.93 -10.86 14.86
CA LEU A 379 -15.50 -10.92 15.20
C LEU A 379 -15.16 -12.14 16.06
N ILE A 380 -16.06 -12.59 16.94
CA ILE A 380 -15.88 -13.82 17.73
C ILE A 380 -15.95 -15.05 16.81
N ARG A 381 -17.01 -15.19 16.00
CA ARG A 381 -17.21 -16.35 15.12
C ARG A 381 -16.06 -16.52 14.14
N GLU A 382 -15.65 -15.43 13.54
CA GLU A 382 -14.58 -15.34 12.54
C GLU A 382 -13.17 -15.25 13.15
N HIS A 383 -13.05 -15.33 14.47
CA HIS A 383 -11.77 -15.19 15.16
C HIS A 383 -10.98 -13.95 14.73
N CYS A 384 -11.65 -12.82 14.58
CA CYS A 384 -11.13 -11.54 14.07
C CYS A 384 -10.57 -11.60 12.63
N GLN A 385 -10.77 -12.67 11.88
CA GLN A 385 -10.26 -12.86 10.50
C GLN A 385 -11.18 -12.23 9.45
N VAL A 386 -11.70 -11.04 9.71
CA VAL A 386 -12.63 -10.31 8.86
C VAL A 386 -11.97 -9.09 8.27
N THR A 387 -12.17 -8.85 6.97
CA THR A 387 -11.83 -7.57 6.33
C THR A 387 -13.09 -6.79 5.98
N MET A 388 -12.95 -5.48 5.97
CA MET A 388 -14.01 -4.55 5.58
C MET A 388 -13.60 -3.67 4.40
N ILE A 389 -14.60 -3.10 3.73
CA ILE A 389 -14.47 -1.95 2.84
C ILE A 389 -15.32 -0.84 3.46
N ASP A 390 -14.69 0.29 3.75
CA ASP A 390 -15.32 1.42 4.45
C ASP A 390 -15.32 2.68 3.58
N PHE A 391 -16.52 3.24 3.34
CA PHE A 391 -16.72 4.44 2.53
C PHE A 391 -16.56 5.70 3.38
N MET A 392 -15.36 6.26 3.42
CA MET A 392 -14.95 7.24 4.43
C MET A 392 -14.30 8.52 3.88
N ALA A 393 -13.95 8.59 2.59
CA ALA A 393 -13.22 9.70 2.00
C ALA A 393 -14.01 10.42 0.91
N ALA A 394 -13.61 11.66 0.59
CA ALA A 394 -14.18 12.46 -0.48
C ALA A 394 -13.28 12.48 -1.72
N GLU A 395 -13.88 12.43 -2.93
CA GLU A 395 -13.15 12.48 -4.19
C GLU A 395 -12.40 13.81 -4.37
N GLU A 396 -12.97 14.91 -3.86
CA GLU A 396 -12.36 16.23 -3.89
C GLU A 396 -11.07 16.30 -3.08
N ASP A 397 -11.01 15.61 -1.94
CA ASP A 397 -9.79 15.49 -1.12
C ASP A 397 -8.73 14.66 -1.85
N ILE A 398 -9.12 13.55 -2.49
CA ILE A 398 -8.22 12.75 -3.33
C ILE A 398 -7.64 13.62 -4.46
N ALA A 399 -8.49 14.38 -5.15
CA ALA A 399 -8.07 15.29 -6.22
C ALA A 399 -7.11 16.39 -5.70
N ALA A 400 -7.35 16.90 -4.50
CA ALA A 400 -6.46 17.89 -3.86
C ALA A 400 -5.08 17.29 -3.55
N ILE A 401 -5.03 16.06 -3.02
CA ILE A 401 -3.78 15.35 -2.77
C ILE A 401 -3.04 15.06 -4.07
N LEU A 402 -3.73 14.58 -5.11
CA LEU A 402 -3.14 14.30 -6.42
C LEU A 402 -2.51 15.53 -7.06
N ARG A 403 -3.10 16.74 -6.89
CA ARG A 403 -2.52 18.00 -7.37
C ARG A 403 -1.29 18.44 -6.60
N SER A 404 -1.09 17.95 -5.38
CA SER A 404 0.07 18.31 -4.58
C SER A 404 1.37 17.79 -5.21
N PRO A 405 2.42 18.60 -5.34
CA PRO A 405 3.72 18.13 -5.84
C PRO A 405 4.40 17.13 -4.88
N LEU A 406 3.92 17.03 -3.65
CA LEU A 406 4.47 16.14 -2.62
C LEU A 406 3.88 14.73 -2.67
N SER A 407 2.89 14.48 -3.52
CA SER A 407 2.18 13.20 -3.54
C SER A 407 2.59 12.28 -4.68
N CYS A 408 2.43 10.97 -4.47
CA CYS A 408 2.39 9.96 -5.53
C CYS A 408 1.12 9.11 -5.42
N LEU A 409 0.85 8.29 -6.44
CA LEU A 409 -0.24 7.33 -6.42
C LEU A 409 0.26 5.98 -5.89
N ILE A 410 -0.60 5.34 -5.10
CA ILE A 410 -0.44 3.96 -4.64
C ILE A 410 -1.76 3.20 -4.78
N SER A 411 -1.73 1.89 -4.55
CA SER A 411 -2.98 1.13 -4.48
C SER A 411 -3.44 0.85 -3.04
N ASP A 412 -2.53 0.68 -2.11
CA ASP A 412 -2.81 0.14 -0.77
C ASP A 412 -3.55 -1.22 -0.84
N ALA A 413 -3.16 -2.04 -1.84
CA ALA A 413 -3.82 -3.30 -2.13
C ALA A 413 -3.60 -4.33 -1.04
N THR A 414 -4.69 -4.89 -0.53
CA THR A 414 -4.71 -5.98 0.45
C THR A 414 -5.10 -7.29 -0.24
N TYR A 415 -4.64 -8.42 0.30
CA TYR A 415 -4.78 -9.74 -0.34
C TYR A 415 -5.38 -10.77 0.61
N PRO A 416 -6.62 -10.61 1.06
CA PRO A 416 -7.28 -11.63 1.86
C PRO A 416 -7.25 -12.98 1.14
N THR A 417 -7.30 -14.06 1.89
CA THR A 417 -7.24 -15.41 1.31
C THR A 417 -8.53 -15.75 0.55
N GLU A 418 -9.64 -15.22 1.03
CA GLU A 418 -10.99 -15.48 0.55
C GLU A 418 -11.79 -14.18 0.44
N GLY A 419 -12.98 -14.23 -0.16
CA GLY A 419 -13.89 -13.10 -0.24
C GLY A 419 -13.72 -12.20 -1.46
N MET A 420 -14.15 -10.95 -1.32
CA MET A 420 -14.15 -9.91 -2.36
C MET A 420 -13.17 -8.81 -1.99
N PRO A 421 -11.91 -8.83 -2.49
CA PRO A 421 -10.95 -7.77 -2.18
C PRO A 421 -11.44 -6.43 -2.73
N HIS A 422 -10.87 -5.33 -2.24
CA HIS A 422 -11.15 -4.01 -2.78
C HIS A 422 -10.69 -3.91 -4.25
N PRO A 423 -11.44 -3.27 -5.18
CA PRO A 423 -11.07 -3.16 -6.61
C PRO A 423 -9.73 -2.44 -6.83
N ARG A 424 -9.20 -1.72 -5.84
CA ARG A 424 -7.89 -1.06 -5.90
C ARG A 424 -6.71 -2.01 -6.19
N VAL A 425 -6.87 -3.31 -5.93
CA VAL A 425 -5.89 -4.34 -6.29
C VAL A 425 -5.67 -4.39 -7.79
N TYR A 426 -6.74 -4.22 -8.57
CA TYR A 426 -6.79 -4.49 -10.01
C TYR A 426 -6.79 -3.23 -10.88
N GLY A 427 -7.14 -2.05 -10.34
CA GLY A 427 -7.47 -0.89 -11.16
C GLY A 427 -6.84 0.45 -10.78
N SER A 428 -6.07 0.57 -9.70
CA SER A 428 -5.61 1.87 -9.17
C SER A 428 -4.87 2.73 -10.21
N CYS A 429 -3.93 2.15 -10.95
CA CYS A 429 -3.17 2.90 -11.96
C CYS A 429 -4.05 3.33 -13.14
N THR A 430 -4.89 2.40 -13.59
CA THR A 430 -5.81 2.66 -14.71
C THR A 430 -6.86 3.69 -14.31
N ARG A 431 -7.40 3.61 -13.09
CA ARG A 431 -8.35 4.61 -12.57
C ARG A 431 -7.75 6.01 -12.48
N LEU A 432 -6.49 6.16 -12.07
CA LEU A 432 -5.84 7.47 -12.12
C LEU A 432 -5.86 8.04 -13.53
N LEU A 433 -5.41 7.25 -14.52
CA LEU A 433 -5.27 7.72 -15.90
C LEU A 433 -6.62 7.89 -16.59
N GLN A 434 -7.56 6.97 -16.39
CA GLN A 434 -8.89 7.05 -16.98
C GLN A 434 -9.72 8.16 -16.31
N HIS A 435 -9.89 8.10 -14.99
CA HIS A 435 -10.84 8.96 -14.28
C HIS A 435 -10.26 10.34 -13.95
N PHE A 436 -9.12 10.40 -13.25
CA PHE A 436 -8.58 11.69 -12.77
C PHE A 436 -7.85 12.47 -13.86
N VAL A 437 -7.22 11.80 -14.84
CA VAL A 437 -6.60 12.46 -15.99
C VAL A 437 -7.62 12.64 -17.11
N GLY A 438 -8.21 11.56 -17.63
CA GLY A 438 -9.05 11.59 -18.83
C GLY A 438 -10.42 12.23 -18.62
N GLU A 439 -11.20 11.78 -17.62
CA GLU A 439 -12.58 12.21 -17.41
C GLU A 439 -12.69 13.53 -16.65
N LYS A 440 -11.91 13.67 -15.55
CA LYS A 440 -12.00 14.83 -14.64
C LYS A 440 -10.99 15.95 -14.96
N GLY A 441 -9.93 15.67 -15.69
CA GLY A 441 -8.88 16.65 -16.00
C GLY A 441 -8.19 17.22 -14.74
N VAL A 442 -8.08 16.41 -13.68
CA VAL A 442 -7.42 16.80 -12.43
C VAL A 442 -5.93 17.02 -12.63
N LEU A 443 -5.32 16.20 -13.48
CA LEU A 443 -3.91 16.22 -13.87
C LEU A 443 -3.79 16.13 -15.41
N SER A 444 -2.68 16.59 -15.98
CA SER A 444 -2.29 16.19 -17.34
C SER A 444 -1.87 14.72 -17.37
N LEU A 445 -1.75 14.14 -18.58
CA LEU A 445 -1.26 12.77 -18.74
C LEU A 445 0.16 12.63 -18.18
N GLU A 446 1.03 13.59 -18.45
CA GLU A 446 2.42 13.59 -18.00
C GLU A 446 2.55 13.67 -16.48
N GLU A 447 1.72 14.51 -15.85
CA GLU A 447 1.66 14.56 -14.37
C GLU A 447 1.09 13.27 -13.79
N GLY A 448 0.06 12.67 -14.41
CA GLY A 448 -0.46 11.36 -14.01
C GLY A 448 0.60 10.26 -14.10
N VAL A 449 1.35 10.22 -15.21
CA VAL A 449 2.48 9.29 -15.39
C VAL A 449 3.57 9.54 -14.32
N ARG A 450 3.92 10.80 -14.05
CA ARG A 450 4.89 11.16 -13.01
C ARG A 450 4.47 10.65 -11.63
N LYS A 451 3.17 10.75 -11.28
CA LYS A 451 2.62 10.21 -10.02
C LYS A 451 2.73 8.69 -9.90
N LEU A 452 2.75 7.99 -11.03
CA LEU A 452 2.87 6.53 -11.12
C LEU A 452 4.31 6.04 -11.25
N THR A 453 5.28 6.93 -11.48
CA THR A 453 6.63 6.51 -11.88
C THR A 453 7.74 7.19 -11.08
N LEU A 454 8.08 8.44 -11.40
CA LEU A 454 9.23 9.14 -10.78
C LEU A 454 8.99 9.48 -9.32
N GLU A 455 7.79 9.92 -8.94
CA GLU A 455 7.53 10.31 -7.55
C GLU A 455 7.60 9.12 -6.58
N PRO A 456 6.94 7.94 -6.85
CA PRO A 456 7.14 6.78 -5.99
C PRO A 456 8.58 6.27 -6.00
N ALA A 457 9.29 6.31 -7.14
CA ALA A 457 10.70 5.94 -7.21
C ALA A 457 11.58 6.85 -6.33
N ARG A 458 11.31 8.15 -6.28
CA ARG A 458 12.00 9.11 -5.41
C ARG A 458 11.68 8.89 -3.94
N ALA A 459 10.41 8.65 -3.60
CA ALA A 459 9.98 8.44 -2.22
C ALA A 459 10.76 7.30 -1.54
N LEU A 460 10.99 6.20 -2.23
CA LEU A 460 11.72 5.05 -1.71
C LEU A 460 13.14 4.86 -2.28
N ARG A 461 13.70 5.87 -2.96
CA ARG A 461 15.09 5.84 -3.49
C ARG A 461 15.36 4.65 -4.42
N LEU A 462 14.42 4.31 -5.31
CA LEU A 462 14.55 3.17 -6.20
C LEU A 462 15.53 3.50 -7.34
N PRO A 463 16.72 2.87 -7.41
CA PRO A 463 17.73 3.25 -8.38
C PRO A 463 17.32 2.80 -9.79
N GLY A 464 17.52 3.69 -10.77
CA GLY A 464 17.26 3.39 -12.19
C GLY A 464 15.78 3.26 -12.58
N LYS A 465 14.86 3.61 -11.69
CA LYS A 465 13.41 3.46 -11.88
C LYS A 465 12.70 4.79 -12.14
N GLY A 466 11.53 4.73 -12.75
CA GLY A 466 10.57 5.82 -12.85
C GLY A 466 10.83 6.83 -13.97
N VAL A 467 11.81 6.62 -14.84
CA VAL A 467 12.11 7.52 -15.96
C VAL A 467 12.48 6.75 -17.24
N ILE A 468 12.18 7.34 -18.41
CA ILE A 468 12.75 6.93 -19.70
C ILE A 468 13.99 7.80 -19.95
N ALA A 469 15.17 7.25 -19.61
CA ALA A 469 16.46 7.87 -19.83
C ALA A 469 17.51 6.79 -20.11
N GLU A 470 18.57 7.14 -20.82
CA GLU A 470 19.69 6.22 -21.07
C GLU A 470 20.28 5.70 -19.75
N GLY A 471 20.49 4.39 -19.67
CA GLY A 471 20.98 3.70 -18.48
C GLY A 471 19.92 3.33 -17.45
N ALA A 472 18.68 3.85 -17.55
CA ALA A 472 17.58 3.42 -16.70
C ALA A 472 17.15 1.98 -17.00
N ASP A 473 16.47 1.35 -16.05
CA ASP A 473 15.89 0.03 -16.26
C ASP A 473 14.83 0.06 -17.36
N ALA A 474 14.81 -0.96 -18.22
CA ALA A 474 13.84 -1.07 -19.30
C ALA A 474 12.51 -1.67 -18.82
N ASP A 475 11.93 -1.08 -17.77
CA ASP A 475 10.55 -1.30 -17.37
C ASP A 475 9.71 -0.25 -18.10
N LEU A 476 8.85 -0.68 -19.02
CA LEU A 476 8.16 0.21 -19.94
C LEU A 476 6.70 -0.20 -20.13
N CYS A 477 5.81 0.78 -20.30
CA CYS A 477 4.43 0.58 -20.73
C CYS A 477 4.18 1.25 -22.07
N VAL A 478 3.40 0.59 -22.92
CA VAL A 478 2.88 1.15 -24.20
C VAL A 478 1.37 0.99 -24.18
N PHE A 479 0.65 2.10 -24.33
CA PHE A 479 -0.81 2.10 -24.31
C PHE A 479 -1.41 3.29 -25.07
N ASP A 480 -2.68 3.17 -25.45
CA ASP A 480 -3.51 4.30 -25.86
C ASP A 480 -4.26 4.81 -24.61
N PRO A 481 -4.06 6.07 -24.18
CA PRO A 481 -4.78 6.61 -23.02
C PRO A 481 -6.30 6.51 -23.12
N ALA A 482 -6.86 6.59 -24.33
CA ALA A 482 -8.30 6.48 -24.55
C ALA A 482 -8.83 5.04 -24.45
N ALA A 483 -7.95 4.04 -24.54
CA ALA A 483 -8.33 2.63 -24.45
C ALA A 483 -8.20 2.05 -23.04
N LEU A 484 -7.62 2.81 -22.09
CA LEU A 484 -7.48 2.36 -20.71
C LEU A 484 -8.84 2.25 -20.05
N SER A 485 -9.09 1.11 -19.40
CA SER A 485 -10.36 0.86 -18.73
C SER A 485 -10.16 0.12 -17.40
N GLU A 486 -10.57 0.74 -16.30
CA GLU A 486 -10.82 0.07 -15.04
C GLU A 486 -12.06 -0.83 -15.20
N ARG A 487 -11.94 -2.10 -14.83
CA ARG A 487 -13.01 -3.10 -14.99
C ARG A 487 -13.57 -3.57 -13.66
N GLY A 488 -12.79 -3.43 -12.58
CA GLY A 488 -13.18 -3.82 -11.25
C GLY A 488 -14.26 -2.89 -10.67
N THR A 489 -15.25 -3.48 -9.99
CA THR A 489 -16.23 -2.77 -9.17
C THR A 489 -16.24 -3.37 -7.77
N TYR A 490 -16.88 -2.73 -6.80
CA TYR A 490 -17.01 -3.31 -5.45
C TYR A 490 -17.78 -4.63 -5.45
N GLN A 491 -18.69 -4.86 -6.41
CA GLN A 491 -19.44 -6.11 -6.56
C GLN A 491 -18.69 -7.17 -7.39
N GLN A 492 -17.77 -6.77 -8.25
CA GLN A 492 -16.96 -7.64 -9.10
C GLN A 492 -15.51 -7.13 -9.13
N PRO A 493 -14.80 -7.20 -7.99
CA PRO A 493 -13.50 -6.55 -7.85
C PRO A 493 -12.37 -7.21 -8.64
N CYS A 494 -12.41 -8.54 -8.81
CA CYS A 494 -11.32 -9.34 -9.39
C CYS A 494 -11.31 -9.30 -10.93
N ARG A 495 -11.53 -8.12 -11.51
CA ARG A 495 -11.43 -7.91 -12.96
C ARG A 495 -10.17 -7.11 -13.27
N THR A 496 -9.28 -7.70 -14.06
CA THR A 496 -8.07 -7.02 -14.53
C THR A 496 -8.42 -5.80 -15.39
N ALA A 497 -7.62 -4.74 -15.26
CA ALA A 497 -7.71 -3.57 -16.13
C ALA A 497 -7.41 -3.94 -17.59
N GLU A 498 -7.92 -3.15 -18.52
CA GLU A 498 -7.73 -3.32 -19.97
C GLU A 498 -7.05 -2.08 -20.58
N GLY A 499 -6.47 -2.24 -21.77
CA GLY A 499 -5.92 -1.14 -22.58
C GLY A 499 -4.40 -1.08 -22.66
N MET A 500 -3.67 -1.88 -21.87
CA MET A 500 -2.22 -2.01 -22.04
C MET A 500 -1.91 -2.76 -23.33
N THR A 501 -1.22 -2.09 -24.28
CA THR A 501 -0.77 -2.71 -25.54
C THR A 501 0.46 -3.58 -25.30
N ALA A 502 1.45 -3.05 -24.57
CA ALA A 502 2.62 -3.82 -24.17
C ALA A 502 3.13 -3.35 -22.79
N VAL A 503 3.60 -4.30 -21.98
CA VAL A 503 4.33 -4.04 -20.74
C VAL A 503 5.63 -4.83 -20.77
N PHE A 504 6.74 -4.14 -20.54
CA PHE A 504 8.08 -4.74 -20.46
C PHE A 504 8.60 -4.66 -19.03
N VAL A 505 9.14 -5.76 -18.54
CA VAL A 505 9.83 -5.85 -17.25
C VAL A 505 11.28 -6.21 -17.51
N GLY A 506 12.21 -5.32 -17.16
CA GLY A 506 13.63 -5.51 -17.43
C GLY A 506 13.93 -5.82 -18.90
N GLY A 507 13.22 -5.17 -19.83
CA GLY A 507 13.36 -5.34 -21.26
C GLY A 507 12.74 -6.63 -21.82
N GLN A 508 11.97 -7.40 -21.05
CA GLN A 508 11.23 -8.55 -21.56
C GLN A 508 9.74 -8.28 -21.58
N LEU A 509 9.08 -8.67 -22.67
CA LEU A 509 7.66 -8.47 -22.88
C LEU A 509 6.85 -9.37 -21.92
N ALA A 510 6.16 -8.76 -20.96
CA ALA A 510 5.33 -9.43 -19.96
C ALA A 510 3.83 -9.38 -20.30
N VAL A 511 3.39 -8.34 -21.01
CA VAL A 511 2.01 -8.21 -21.53
C VAL A 511 2.07 -7.84 -23.02
N GLU A 512 1.24 -8.50 -23.82
CA GLU A 512 1.01 -8.20 -25.23
C GLU A 512 -0.49 -8.11 -25.49
N ASN A 513 -0.97 -6.93 -25.94
CA ASN A 513 -2.39 -6.67 -26.24
C ASN A 513 -3.33 -7.12 -25.10
N GLY A 514 -2.99 -6.76 -23.87
CA GLY A 514 -3.74 -7.10 -22.67
C GLY A 514 -3.61 -8.54 -22.20
N GLN A 515 -2.81 -9.38 -22.86
CA GLN A 515 -2.61 -10.78 -22.50
C GLN A 515 -1.22 -10.99 -21.88
N LEU A 516 -1.17 -11.77 -20.80
CA LEU A 516 0.10 -12.16 -20.17
C LEU A 516 0.88 -13.10 -21.09
N THR A 517 2.17 -12.84 -21.29
CA THR A 517 3.07 -13.71 -22.05
C THR A 517 3.60 -14.89 -21.23
N GLY A 518 3.44 -14.84 -19.90
CA GLY A 518 4.01 -15.81 -18.97
C GLY A 518 5.47 -15.52 -18.59
N VAL A 519 6.07 -14.46 -19.11
CA VAL A 519 7.43 -14.03 -18.73
C VAL A 519 7.46 -13.59 -17.26
N LYS A 520 8.47 -14.04 -16.54
CA LYS A 520 8.74 -13.70 -15.14
C LYS A 520 10.18 -13.19 -15.04
N ASN A 521 10.35 -11.90 -15.33
CA ASN A 521 11.66 -11.22 -15.34
C ASN A 521 11.80 -10.16 -14.25
N GLY A 522 10.87 -10.18 -13.28
CA GLY A 522 10.97 -9.34 -12.09
C GLY A 522 12.13 -9.76 -11.20
N ARG A 523 12.67 -8.78 -10.48
CA ARG A 523 13.78 -8.97 -9.56
C ARG A 523 13.50 -8.36 -8.21
N ILE A 524 14.19 -8.85 -7.18
CA ILE A 524 14.17 -8.25 -5.85
C ILE A 524 15.00 -6.97 -5.90
N ILE A 525 14.37 -5.86 -5.50
CA ILE A 525 15.01 -4.57 -5.35
C ILE A 525 15.49 -4.46 -3.91
N ARG A 526 16.75 -4.18 -3.73
CA ARG A 526 17.38 -3.99 -2.42
C ARG A 526 17.97 -2.58 -2.33
N ARG A 527 18.03 -2.08 -1.10
CA ARG A 527 18.70 -0.82 -0.78
C ARG A 527 20.20 -0.84 -1.12
#